data_652d1720056753d2bb2a0b90d91753db
#
_entry.id   652d1720056753d2bb2a0b90d91753db
#
_cell.length_a   1.000
_cell.length_b   1.000
_cell.length_c   1.000
_cell.angle_alpha   90.00
_cell.angle_beta   90.00
_cell.angle_gamma   90.00
#
_symmetry.space_group_name_H-M   'P 1'
#
loop_
_entity.id
_entity.type
_entity.pdbx_description
1 polymer ?
#
loop_
_entity_poly.entity_id
_entity_poly.type
_entity_poly.pdbx_seq_one_letter_code
_entity_poly.pdbx_strand_id
1 'polypeptide(L)'
;MNPYKSPTALKSAVKARAQQQAKVTGLPISALMDRFYYQRLLARIFRHDPGGWMLKGGQALLVRFARARQSRDIDLYRPDAEAPEAALDAFRKAAALDLGDGLAFSMRGSTLLPKGQGVKLKVDVLLGSEKVHTISIDLMTNLRPLGEPERVPLEPVLPADWPDDWPDVVLYPLTDHVADKICAMYESHPPGLTPSSRFRDLADLLLIAQQNMLKATLTIAAIQSEQSRRQALGGQLDLPAAFTVPDPNTWPAGYRQAAAAVPALNGCADLEAATPLATAFMTPLLDGTARGQWNPTASQWS
;
A
#
# COMPACT_ATOMS: atom_id res chain seq x y z
N MET A 1 -13.75 -22.89 -13.83
CA MET A 1 -12.92 -23.31 -15.02
C MET A 1 -12.81 -22.13 -15.97
N ASN A 2 -11.63 -21.88 -16.56
CA ASN A 2 -11.41 -20.75 -17.49
C ASN A 2 -12.35 -20.88 -18.72
N PRO A 3 -13.27 -19.94 -18.94
CA PRO A 3 -14.19 -19.99 -20.07
C PRO A 3 -13.56 -19.60 -21.42
N TYR A 4 -12.33 -19.08 -21.41
CA TYR A 4 -11.65 -18.57 -22.59
C TYR A 4 -10.76 -19.64 -23.24
N LYS A 5 -10.97 -19.89 -24.53
CA LYS A 5 -10.28 -20.94 -25.30
C LYS A 5 -8.83 -20.57 -25.69
N SER A 6 -8.43 -19.29 -25.52
CA SER A 6 -7.07 -18.85 -25.88
C SER A 6 -6.62 -17.65 -25.03
N PRO A 7 -5.30 -17.43 -24.90
CA PRO A 7 -4.72 -16.23 -24.28
C PRO A 7 -5.25 -14.94 -24.89
N THR A 8 -5.38 -14.87 -26.21
CA THR A 8 -5.91 -13.69 -26.93
C THR A 8 -7.36 -13.40 -26.56
N ALA A 9 -8.21 -14.44 -26.46
CA ALA A 9 -9.61 -14.28 -26.06
C ALA A 9 -9.71 -13.75 -24.61
N LEU A 10 -8.91 -14.28 -23.70
CA LEU A 10 -8.84 -13.79 -22.32
C LEU A 10 -8.38 -12.33 -22.24
N LYS A 11 -7.29 -11.96 -22.94
CA LYS A 11 -6.80 -10.58 -23.00
C LYS A 11 -7.87 -9.61 -23.50
N SER A 12 -8.59 -9.99 -24.56
CA SER A 12 -9.68 -9.18 -25.11
C SER A 12 -10.83 -9.02 -24.12
N ALA A 13 -11.20 -10.09 -23.41
CA ALA A 13 -12.25 -10.05 -22.40
C ALA A 13 -11.88 -9.17 -21.19
N VAL A 14 -10.68 -9.29 -20.68
CA VAL A 14 -10.16 -8.44 -19.59
C VAL A 14 -10.18 -6.98 -20.02
N LYS A 15 -9.70 -6.66 -21.24
CA LYS A 15 -9.73 -5.30 -21.78
C LYS A 15 -11.16 -4.75 -21.93
N ALA A 16 -12.09 -5.56 -22.45
CA ALA A 16 -13.50 -5.15 -22.61
C ALA A 16 -14.15 -4.82 -21.24
N ARG A 17 -13.89 -5.63 -20.21
CA ARG A 17 -14.35 -5.37 -18.84
C ARG A 17 -13.72 -4.12 -18.25
N ALA A 18 -12.42 -3.91 -18.45
CA ALA A 18 -11.74 -2.70 -18.04
C ALA A 18 -12.33 -1.45 -18.73
N GLN A 19 -12.72 -1.54 -20.00
CA GLN A 19 -13.41 -0.46 -20.70
C GLN A 19 -14.80 -0.16 -20.12
N GLN A 20 -15.57 -1.18 -19.73
CA GLN A 20 -16.86 -1.00 -19.06
C GLN A 20 -16.66 -0.36 -17.67
N GLN A 21 -15.73 -0.88 -16.90
CA GLN A 21 -15.46 -0.39 -15.55
C GLN A 21 -14.88 1.04 -15.54
N ALA A 22 -14.12 1.41 -16.57
CA ALA A 22 -13.62 2.77 -16.77
C ALA A 22 -14.75 3.80 -16.90
N LYS A 23 -15.86 3.45 -17.55
CA LYS A 23 -17.04 4.32 -17.67
C LYS A 23 -17.74 4.54 -16.33
N VAL A 24 -17.69 3.55 -15.44
CA VAL A 24 -18.33 3.62 -14.11
C VAL A 24 -17.45 4.35 -13.11
N THR A 25 -16.14 4.09 -13.14
CA THR A 25 -15.21 4.58 -12.11
C THR A 25 -14.47 5.86 -12.49
N GLY A 26 -14.42 6.20 -13.78
CA GLY A 26 -13.57 7.29 -14.32
C GLY A 26 -12.07 6.95 -14.35
N LEU A 27 -11.69 5.74 -13.94
CA LEU A 27 -10.28 5.33 -13.94
C LEU A 27 -9.78 4.99 -15.34
N PRO A 28 -8.50 5.21 -15.64
CA PRO A 28 -7.90 4.77 -16.91
C PRO A 28 -7.99 3.25 -17.08
N ILE A 29 -8.25 2.81 -18.30
CA ILE A 29 -8.33 1.38 -18.65
C ILE A 29 -7.05 0.64 -18.26
N SER A 30 -5.88 1.25 -18.50
CA SER A 30 -4.58 0.67 -18.10
C SER A 30 -4.49 0.44 -16.59
N ALA A 31 -4.91 1.41 -15.78
CA ALA A 31 -4.89 1.28 -14.33
C ALA A 31 -5.79 0.15 -13.81
N LEU A 32 -6.94 -0.06 -14.45
CA LEU A 32 -7.85 -1.16 -14.13
C LEU A 32 -7.27 -2.53 -14.54
N MET A 33 -6.60 -2.60 -15.68
CA MET A 33 -5.90 -3.81 -16.12
C MET A 33 -4.71 -4.12 -15.18
N ASP A 34 -3.92 -3.12 -14.80
CA ASP A 34 -2.80 -3.29 -13.87
C ASP A 34 -3.30 -3.82 -12.51
N ARG A 35 -4.38 -3.22 -11.98
CA ARG A 35 -5.00 -3.70 -10.73
C ARG A 35 -5.51 -5.14 -10.86
N PHE A 36 -6.08 -5.52 -11.98
CA PHE A 36 -6.48 -6.91 -12.21
C PHE A 36 -5.29 -7.86 -12.11
N TYR A 37 -4.16 -7.55 -12.75
CA TYR A 37 -2.96 -8.38 -12.65
C TYR A 37 -2.40 -8.43 -11.23
N TYR A 38 -2.40 -7.30 -10.51
CA TYR A 38 -1.99 -7.27 -9.10
C TYR A 38 -2.87 -8.15 -8.24
N GLN A 39 -4.18 -8.05 -8.39
CA GLN A 39 -5.13 -8.87 -7.66
C GLN A 39 -4.99 -10.36 -7.98
N ARG A 40 -4.70 -10.75 -9.22
CA ARG A 40 -4.46 -12.16 -9.58
C ARG A 40 -3.15 -12.70 -8.98
N LEU A 41 -2.13 -11.87 -8.82
CA LEU A 41 -0.94 -12.24 -8.06
C LEU A 41 -1.24 -12.38 -6.56
N LEU A 42 -1.92 -11.41 -5.98
CA LEU A 42 -2.34 -11.47 -4.56
C LEU A 42 -3.22 -12.70 -4.29
N ALA A 43 -4.13 -13.04 -5.21
CA ALA A 43 -4.94 -14.24 -5.09
C ALA A 43 -4.09 -15.51 -4.96
N ARG A 44 -2.99 -15.64 -5.71
CA ARG A 44 -2.05 -16.76 -5.58
C ARG A 44 -1.37 -16.78 -4.22
N ILE A 45 -0.89 -15.62 -3.79
CA ILE A 45 -0.13 -15.46 -2.53
C ILE A 45 -1.01 -15.85 -1.34
N PHE A 46 -2.20 -15.28 -1.23
CA PHE A 46 -3.09 -15.51 -0.10
C PHE A 46 -3.88 -16.83 -0.19
N ARG A 47 -4.00 -17.42 -1.38
CA ARG A 47 -4.54 -18.78 -1.55
C ARG A 47 -3.53 -19.85 -1.14
N HIS A 48 -2.24 -19.64 -1.50
CA HIS A 48 -1.17 -20.57 -1.16
C HIS A 48 -0.87 -20.57 0.34
N ASP A 49 -0.84 -19.38 0.95
CA ASP A 49 -0.50 -19.21 2.36
C ASP A 49 -1.38 -18.09 2.99
N PRO A 50 -2.59 -18.43 3.45
CA PRO A 50 -3.59 -17.46 3.90
C PRO A 50 -3.20 -16.62 5.13
N GLY A 51 -2.20 -17.05 5.89
CA GLY A 51 -1.75 -16.39 7.13
C GLY A 51 -0.32 -15.89 7.11
N GLY A 52 0.49 -16.33 6.14
CA GLY A 52 1.92 -16.06 6.14
C GLY A 52 2.33 -14.71 5.55
N TRP A 53 1.38 -13.92 5.07
CA TRP A 53 1.65 -12.63 4.42
C TRP A 53 0.76 -11.52 4.93
N MET A 54 1.27 -10.31 4.93
CA MET A 54 0.48 -9.09 5.12
C MET A 54 0.70 -8.13 3.95
N LEU A 55 -0.39 -7.64 3.37
CA LEU A 55 -0.36 -6.61 2.34
C LEU A 55 -0.20 -5.24 2.99
N LYS A 56 0.78 -4.47 2.51
CA LYS A 56 1.13 -3.12 2.97
C LYS A 56 0.93 -2.07 1.89
N GLY A 57 1.35 -0.86 2.19
CA GLY A 57 1.52 0.23 1.24
C GLY A 57 0.23 0.64 0.53
N GLY A 58 0.38 1.14 -0.68
CA GLY A 58 -0.74 1.67 -1.45
C GLY A 58 -1.77 0.63 -1.88
N GLN A 59 -1.37 -0.63 -2.08
CA GLN A 59 -2.32 -1.70 -2.42
C GLN A 59 -3.20 -2.07 -1.21
N ALA A 60 -2.66 -2.06 0.00
CA ALA A 60 -3.47 -2.26 1.21
C ALA A 60 -4.51 -1.14 1.39
N LEU A 61 -4.14 0.11 1.07
CA LEU A 61 -5.11 1.22 1.08
C LEU A 61 -6.19 1.06 0.01
N LEU A 62 -5.84 0.56 -1.18
CA LEU A 62 -6.82 0.30 -2.25
C LEU A 62 -7.79 -0.84 -1.91
N VAL A 63 -7.39 -1.79 -1.08
CA VAL A 63 -8.27 -2.83 -0.56
C VAL A 63 -9.21 -2.26 0.52
N ARG A 64 -8.70 -1.41 1.42
CA ARG A 64 -9.52 -0.74 2.46
C ARG A 64 -10.46 0.31 1.89
N PHE A 65 -9.98 1.09 0.93
CA PHE A 65 -10.68 2.27 0.39
C PHE A 65 -10.74 2.16 -1.14
N ALA A 66 -11.85 1.75 -1.68
CA ALA A 66 -12.03 1.53 -3.12
C ALA A 66 -11.62 2.73 -4.00
N ARG A 67 -11.67 3.96 -3.44
CA ARG A 67 -11.32 5.21 -4.10
C ARG A 67 -10.01 5.84 -3.59
N ALA A 68 -9.11 5.07 -2.96
CA ALA A 68 -7.75 5.49 -2.69
C ALA A 68 -6.98 5.71 -4.01
N ARG A 69 -5.83 6.39 -3.93
CA ARG A 69 -4.97 6.56 -5.11
C ARG A 69 -4.48 5.23 -5.67
N GLN A 70 -4.22 5.21 -6.96
CA GLN A 70 -3.58 4.06 -7.59
C GLN A 70 -2.16 3.84 -7.05
N SER A 71 -1.80 2.58 -6.83
CA SER A 71 -0.43 2.15 -6.49
C SER A 71 0.15 1.31 -7.61
N ARG A 72 1.44 1.49 -7.88
CA ARG A 72 2.17 0.77 -8.95
C ARG A 72 3.01 -0.39 -8.43
N ASP A 73 3.19 -0.44 -7.12
CA ASP A 73 4.01 -1.44 -6.45
C ASP A 73 3.14 -2.25 -5.50
N ILE A 74 3.53 -3.48 -5.21
CA ILE A 74 2.94 -4.32 -4.17
C ILE A 74 3.95 -4.41 -3.03
N ASP A 75 3.55 -3.98 -1.84
CA ASP A 75 4.33 -4.10 -0.63
C ASP A 75 3.79 -5.28 0.18
N LEU A 76 4.62 -6.29 0.43
CA LEU A 76 4.30 -7.47 1.22
C LEU A 76 5.22 -7.58 2.43
N TYR A 77 4.67 -7.99 3.54
CA TYR A 77 5.42 -8.34 4.73
C TYR A 77 5.23 -9.81 5.08
N ARG A 78 6.35 -10.50 5.37
CA ARG A 78 6.39 -11.89 5.82
C ARG A 78 6.84 -11.95 7.27
N PRO A 79 5.91 -12.13 8.25
CA PRO A 79 6.23 -12.07 9.68
C PRO A 79 7.17 -13.18 10.17
N ASP A 80 7.05 -14.38 9.61
CA ASP A 80 7.80 -15.58 10.01
C ASP A 80 9.13 -15.76 9.25
N ALA A 81 9.48 -14.85 8.34
CA ALA A 81 10.74 -14.93 7.63
C ALA A 81 11.87 -14.33 8.47
N GLU A 82 12.78 -15.18 8.94
CA GLU A 82 14.01 -14.76 9.64
C GLU A 82 15.02 -14.06 8.73
N ALA A 83 14.95 -14.34 7.42
CA ALA A 83 15.83 -13.76 6.42
C ALA A 83 15.08 -13.43 5.12
N PRO A 84 15.56 -12.42 4.35
CA PRO A 84 14.94 -12.04 3.06
C PRO A 84 14.85 -13.18 2.06
N GLU A 85 15.79 -14.10 2.06
CA GLU A 85 15.84 -15.28 1.18
C GLU A 85 14.68 -16.24 1.45
N ALA A 86 14.31 -16.42 2.71
CA ALA A 86 13.17 -17.26 3.10
C ALA A 86 11.84 -16.65 2.61
N ALA A 87 11.69 -15.32 2.71
CA ALA A 87 10.54 -14.61 2.15
C ALA A 87 10.48 -14.74 0.62
N LEU A 88 11.64 -14.64 -0.04
CA LEU A 88 11.74 -14.78 -1.49
C LEU A 88 11.35 -16.19 -1.96
N ASP A 89 11.78 -17.23 -1.27
CA ASP A 89 11.45 -18.61 -1.61
C ASP A 89 9.96 -18.92 -1.36
N ALA A 90 9.40 -18.41 -0.26
CA ALA A 90 7.97 -18.50 -0.01
C ALA A 90 7.16 -17.78 -1.10
N PHE A 91 7.60 -16.58 -1.51
CA PHE A 91 6.97 -15.84 -2.60
C PHE A 91 7.02 -16.61 -3.93
N ARG A 92 8.16 -17.21 -4.29
CA ARG A 92 8.29 -18.02 -5.53
C ARG A 92 7.27 -19.15 -5.56
N LYS A 93 7.14 -19.88 -4.45
CA LYS A 93 6.18 -20.99 -4.33
C LYS A 93 4.74 -20.49 -4.49
N ALA A 94 4.40 -19.39 -3.84
CA ALA A 94 3.06 -18.80 -3.91
C ALA A 94 2.73 -18.26 -5.31
N ALA A 95 3.65 -17.52 -5.94
CA ALA A 95 3.46 -16.95 -7.26
C ALA A 95 3.35 -18.02 -8.38
N ALA A 96 3.93 -19.20 -8.17
CA ALA A 96 3.87 -20.33 -9.10
C ALA A 96 2.54 -21.10 -9.03
N LEU A 97 1.65 -20.81 -8.06
CA LEU A 97 0.36 -21.49 -7.96
C LEU A 97 -0.48 -21.24 -9.23
N ASP A 98 -0.89 -22.31 -9.88
CA ASP A 98 -1.81 -22.21 -11.01
C ASP A 98 -3.26 -22.12 -10.48
N LEU A 99 -3.94 -21.03 -10.80
CA LEU A 99 -5.35 -20.82 -10.49
C LEU A 99 -6.27 -21.17 -11.68
N GLY A 100 -5.73 -21.74 -12.76
CA GLY A 100 -6.49 -22.05 -13.96
C GLY A 100 -6.99 -20.80 -14.72
N ASP A 101 -6.47 -19.63 -14.40
CA ASP A 101 -6.89 -18.35 -15.00
C ASP A 101 -6.08 -17.97 -16.25
N GLY A 102 -5.18 -18.83 -16.69
CA GLY A 102 -4.36 -18.61 -17.87
C GLY A 102 -3.24 -17.60 -17.71
N LEU A 103 -3.05 -17.07 -16.49
CA LEU A 103 -1.96 -16.18 -16.14
C LEU A 103 -0.82 -16.97 -15.46
N ALA A 104 0.41 -16.62 -15.80
CA ALA A 104 1.60 -17.08 -15.10
C ALA A 104 2.43 -15.88 -14.63
N PHE A 105 3.17 -16.06 -13.52
CA PHE A 105 3.99 -15.03 -12.92
C PHE A 105 5.44 -15.49 -12.85
N SER A 106 6.32 -14.80 -13.56
CA SER A 106 7.72 -15.17 -13.68
C SER A 106 8.63 -14.12 -13.04
N MET A 107 9.43 -14.52 -12.08
CA MET A 107 10.43 -13.63 -11.47
C MET A 107 11.51 -13.28 -12.48
N ARG A 108 11.69 -11.97 -12.71
CA ARG A 108 12.69 -11.44 -13.64
C ARG A 108 14.03 -11.15 -12.96
N GLY A 109 14.02 -10.77 -11.69
CA GLY A 109 15.19 -10.45 -10.91
C GLY A 109 14.83 -9.97 -9.52
N SER A 110 15.80 -10.02 -8.62
CA SER A 110 15.67 -9.57 -7.25
C SER A 110 16.91 -8.84 -6.78
N THR A 111 16.73 -7.86 -5.87
CA THR A 111 17.81 -7.11 -5.22
C THR A 111 17.54 -7.07 -3.74
N LEU A 112 18.49 -7.51 -2.93
CA LEU A 112 18.41 -7.41 -1.47
C LEU A 112 18.39 -5.93 -1.06
N LEU A 113 17.49 -5.59 -0.16
CA LEU A 113 17.48 -4.28 0.48
C LEU A 113 18.58 -4.20 1.54
N PRO A 114 19.15 -2.99 1.77
CA PRO A 114 20.19 -2.80 2.77
C PRO A 114 19.78 -3.36 4.14
N LYS A 115 20.77 -3.87 4.90
CA LYS A 115 20.62 -4.31 6.29
C LYS A 115 19.57 -5.41 6.51
N GLY A 116 19.33 -6.24 5.51
CA GLY A 116 18.41 -7.37 5.61
C GLY A 116 16.94 -6.97 5.77
N GLN A 117 16.56 -5.77 5.33
CA GLN A 117 15.18 -5.27 5.45
C GLN A 117 14.20 -6.02 4.56
N GLY A 118 14.69 -6.68 3.51
CA GLY A 118 13.82 -7.38 2.57
C GLY A 118 14.43 -7.52 1.19
N VAL A 119 13.57 -7.73 0.20
CA VAL A 119 13.93 -7.94 -1.21
C VAL A 119 13.03 -7.09 -2.10
N LYS A 120 13.64 -6.34 -3.00
CA LYS A 120 12.93 -5.73 -4.13
C LYS A 120 13.00 -6.65 -5.33
N LEU A 121 11.86 -6.92 -5.97
CA LEU A 121 11.80 -7.79 -7.13
C LEU A 121 10.86 -7.27 -8.22
N LYS A 122 11.08 -7.80 -9.44
CA LYS A 122 10.19 -7.60 -10.57
C LYS A 122 9.63 -8.93 -11.03
N VAL A 123 8.33 -8.96 -11.26
CA VAL A 123 7.59 -10.14 -11.71
C VAL A 123 6.90 -9.81 -13.01
N ASP A 124 7.25 -10.56 -14.05
CA ASP A 124 6.57 -10.47 -15.34
C ASP A 124 5.26 -11.27 -15.27
N VAL A 125 4.18 -10.66 -15.72
CA VAL A 125 2.88 -11.29 -15.90
C VAL A 125 2.82 -11.83 -17.33
N LEU A 126 2.60 -13.12 -17.44
CA LEU A 126 2.53 -13.82 -18.70
C LEU A 126 1.11 -14.29 -18.97
N LEU A 127 0.66 -14.14 -20.18
CA LEU A 127 -0.58 -14.70 -20.71
C LEU A 127 -0.24 -15.62 -21.87
N GLY A 128 -0.25 -16.92 -21.64
CA GLY A 128 0.44 -17.87 -22.51
C GLY A 128 1.95 -17.57 -22.56
N SER A 129 2.51 -17.35 -23.74
CA SER A 129 3.92 -16.95 -23.92
C SER A 129 4.12 -15.44 -23.99
N GLU A 130 3.06 -14.63 -24.01
CA GLU A 130 3.15 -13.17 -24.14
C GLU A 130 3.32 -12.52 -22.76
N LYS A 131 4.32 -11.66 -22.62
CA LYS A 131 4.42 -10.77 -21.47
C LYS A 131 3.46 -9.59 -21.62
N VAL A 132 2.51 -9.47 -20.69
CA VAL A 132 1.47 -8.43 -20.73
C VAL A 132 1.71 -7.31 -19.74
N HIS A 133 2.46 -7.54 -18.65
CA HIS A 133 2.75 -6.54 -17.62
C HIS A 133 4.03 -6.89 -16.83
N THR A 134 4.55 -5.95 -16.04
CA THR A 134 5.61 -6.20 -15.05
C THR A 134 5.22 -5.53 -13.74
N ILE A 135 5.21 -6.30 -12.66
CA ILE A 135 4.87 -5.85 -11.31
C ILE A 135 6.15 -5.64 -10.51
N SER A 136 6.30 -4.47 -9.86
CA SER A 136 7.33 -4.25 -8.85
C SER A 136 6.80 -4.67 -7.49
N ILE A 137 7.62 -5.40 -6.72
CA ILE A 137 7.22 -5.91 -5.41
C ILE A 137 8.33 -5.62 -4.42
N ASP A 138 7.98 -5.11 -3.27
CA ASP A 138 8.84 -4.96 -2.12
C ASP A 138 8.41 -5.99 -1.06
N LEU A 139 9.25 -7.03 -0.87
CA LEU A 139 9.08 -8.03 0.18
C LEU A 139 9.84 -7.56 1.41
N MET A 140 9.10 -7.24 2.46
CA MET A 140 9.68 -6.80 3.73
C MET A 140 9.77 -7.96 4.71
N THR A 141 10.84 -7.96 5.49
CA THR A 141 11.06 -8.85 6.64
C THR A 141 11.44 -8.00 7.85
N ASN A 142 11.56 -8.61 9.02
CA ASN A 142 12.03 -7.94 10.24
C ASN A 142 11.22 -6.69 10.65
N LEU A 143 9.93 -6.64 10.29
CA LEU A 143 9.00 -5.67 10.86
C LEU A 143 8.38 -6.27 12.12
N ARG A 144 7.95 -5.39 13.04
CA ARG A 144 7.26 -5.78 14.27
C ARG A 144 6.05 -4.89 14.48
N PRO A 145 4.97 -5.12 13.74
CA PRO A 145 3.75 -4.35 13.92
C PRO A 145 3.20 -4.55 15.34
N LEU A 146 2.65 -3.51 15.91
CA LEU A 146 2.04 -3.51 17.24
C LEU A 146 0.53 -3.70 17.18
N GLY A 147 -0.08 -3.30 16.08
CA GLY A 147 -1.52 -3.45 15.87
C GLY A 147 -1.90 -4.84 15.41
N GLU A 148 -3.20 -5.11 15.41
CA GLU A 148 -3.75 -6.36 14.90
C GLU A 148 -3.93 -6.30 13.39
N PRO A 149 -3.50 -7.34 12.64
CA PRO A 149 -3.78 -7.45 11.22
C PRO A 149 -5.28 -7.60 10.96
N GLU A 150 -5.73 -7.04 9.85
CA GLU A 150 -7.12 -7.14 9.44
C GLU A 150 -7.25 -8.09 8.25
N ARG A 151 -8.18 -9.05 8.35
CA ARG A 151 -8.51 -9.95 7.24
C ARG A 151 -9.74 -9.43 6.54
N VAL A 152 -9.62 -9.19 5.23
CA VAL A 152 -10.70 -8.63 4.41
C VAL A 152 -10.81 -9.38 3.08
N PRO A 153 -12.00 -9.48 2.48
CA PRO A 153 -12.15 -10.06 1.15
C PRO A 153 -11.43 -9.22 0.09
N LEU A 154 -10.80 -9.88 -0.87
CA LEU A 154 -10.20 -9.23 -2.04
C LEU A 154 -11.27 -9.01 -3.11
N GLU A 155 -11.93 -7.87 -3.07
CA GLU A 155 -12.97 -7.53 -4.05
C GLU A 155 -12.39 -7.31 -5.45
N PRO A 156 -12.93 -7.98 -6.49
CA PRO A 156 -12.41 -7.88 -7.85
C PRO A 156 -12.60 -6.48 -8.43
N VAL A 157 -11.52 -5.91 -8.95
CA VAL A 157 -11.56 -4.60 -9.63
C VAL A 157 -12.34 -4.66 -10.95
N LEU A 158 -12.36 -5.81 -11.59
CA LEU A 158 -13.17 -6.10 -12.78
C LEU A 158 -14.24 -7.12 -12.41
N PRO A 159 -15.44 -6.69 -12.02
CA PRO A 159 -16.54 -7.61 -11.69
C PRO A 159 -16.85 -8.54 -12.85
N ALA A 160 -16.90 -9.84 -12.58
CA ALA A 160 -17.18 -10.88 -13.55
C ALA A 160 -17.49 -12.21 -12.85
N ASP A 161 -18.21 -13.09 -13.52
CA ASP A 161 -18.48 -14.43 -13.04
C ASP A 161 -17.22 -15.33 -12.99
N TRP A 162 -16.15 -14.88 -13.64
CA TRP A 162 -14.87 -15.56 -13.68
C TRP A 162 -13.72 -14.54 -13.86
N PRO A 163 -12.60 -14.69 -13.15
CA PRO A 163 -12.34 -15.69 -12.09
C PRO A 163 -13.20 -15.44 -10.85
N ASP A 164 -13.58 -16.51 -10.15
CA ASP A 164 -14.45 -16.51 -8.97
C ASP A 164 -13.72 -16.90 -7.67
N ASP A 165 -12.41 -17.15 -7.77
CA ASP A 165 -11.54 -17.63 -6.70
C ASP A 165 -10.80 -16.49 -5.98
N TRP A 166 -11.52 -15.53 -5.42
CA TRP A 166 -10.96 -14.40 -4.69
C TRP A 166 -10.82 -14.74 -3.20
N PRO A 167 -9.57 -14.82 -2.68
CA PRO A 167 -9.35 -15.09 -1.26
C PRO A 167 -9.52 -13.84 -0.42
N ASP A 168 -9.62 -14.02 0.89
CA ASP A 168 -9.31 -12.95 1.82
C ASP A 168 -7.83 -12.59 1.76
N VAL A 169 -7.52 -11.33 2.00
CA VAL A 169 -6.16 -10.83 2.19
C VAL A 169 -5.98 -10.34 3.62
N VAL A 170 -4.78 -10.49 4.14
CA VAL A 170 -4.41 -9.97 5.46
C VAL A 170 -3.72 -8.63 5.25
N LEU A 171 -4.30 -7.57 5.80
CA LEU A 171 -3.77 -6.21 5.71
C LEU A 171 -2.86 -5.91 6.91
N TYR A 172 -1.77 -5.22 6.65
CA TYR A 172 -0.89 -4.67 7.67
C TYR A 172 -1.70 -3.75 8.61
N PRO A 173 -1.47 -3.79 9.92
CA PRO A 173 -2.26 -3.01 10.87
C PRO A 173 -2.31 -1.53 10.52
N LEU A 174 -3.48 -0.92 10.61
CA LEU A 174 -3.67 0.45 10.16
C LEU A 174 -2.89 1.47 11.00
N THR A 175 -2.73 1.22 12.31
CA THR A 175 -1.91 2.04 13.21
C THR A 175 -0.44 2.05 12.80
N ASP A 176 0.08 0.88 12.45
CA ASP A 176 1.46 0.71 11.98
C ASP A 176 1.66 1.28 10.58
N HIS A 177 0.62 1.23 9.74
CA HIS A 177 0.64 1.87 8.43
C HIS A 177 0.68 3.41 8.57
N VAL A 178 -0.06 3.99 9.53
CA VAL A 178 0.02 5.42 9.86
C VAL A 178 1.42 5.78 10.36
N ALA A 179 1.98 4.98 11.26
CA ALA A 179 3.33 5.18 11.81
C ALA A 179 4.40 5.16 10.71
N ASP A 180 4.36 4.15 9.81
CA ASP A 180 5.29 4.03 8.68
C ASP A 180 5.24 5.28 7.78
N LYS A 181 4.04 5.80 7.48
CA LYS A 181 3.85 6.98 6.64
C LYS A 181 4.32 8.26 7.32
N ILE A 182 4.00 8.46 8.60
CA ILE A 182 4.47 9.63 9.37
C ILE A 182 6.00 9.61 9.41
N CYS A 183 6.63 8.49 9.78
CA CYS A 183 8.07 8.38 9.83
C CYS A 183 8.71 8.60 8.45
N ALA A 184 8.19 8.01 7.38
CA ALA A 184 8.69 8.19 6.03
C ALA A 184 8.58 9.65 5.54
N MET A 185 7.57 10.38 6.00
CA MET A 185 7.36 11.78 5.64
C MET A 185 8.44 12.69 6.20
N TYR A 186 8.97 12.39 7.39
CA TYR A 186 10.00 13.20 8.07
C TYR A 186 11.42 12.62 7.96
N GLU A 187 11.60 11.43 7.38
CA GLU A 187 12.93 10.86 7.18
C GLU A 187 13.69 11.58 6.07
N SER A 188 14.90 12.03 6.40
CA SER A 188 15.81 12.67 5.44
C SER A 188 16.73 11.64 4.81
N HIS A 189 17.07 11.82 3.53
CA HIS A 189 17.90 10.89 2.78
C HIS A 189 19.22 11.53 2.32
N PRO A 190 20.39 10.85 2.46
CA PRO A 190 21.66 11.31 1.87
C PRO A 190 21.64 11.17 0.31
N PRO A 191 22.49 11.94 -0.44
CA PRO A 191 23.47 12.89 0.07
C PRO A 191 22.86 14.29 0.32
N GLY A 192 23.33 14.98 1.38
CA GLY A 192 22.95 16.38 1.64
C GLY A 192 21.64 16.56 2.39
N LEU A 193 21.06 15.51 2.99
CA LEU A 193 19.84 15.60 3.81
C LEU A 193 18.68 16.29 3.09
N THR A 194 18.39 15.83 1.87
CA THR A 194 17.26 16.35 1.11
C THR A 194 15.95 16.08 1.87
N PRO A 195 15.11 17.08 2.10
CA PRO A 195 13.81 16.91 2.70
C PRO A 195 12.97 15.89 1.94
N SER A 196 12.17 15.14 2.67
CA SER A 196 11.31 14.13 2.08
C SER A 196 10.31 14.73 1.07
N SER A 197 10.14 14.06 -0.06
CA SER A 197 9.13 14.37 -1.08
C SER A 197 7.91 13.43 -1.01
N ARG A 198 7.61 12.91 0.18
CA ARG A 198 6.55 11.93 0.44
C ARG A 198 5.14 12.56 0.48
N PHE A 199 4.84 13.44 -0.48
CA PHE A 199 3.54 14.14 -0.58
C PHE A 199 2.34 13.18 -0.58
N ARG A 200 2.51 11.99 -1.19
CA ARG A 200 1.46 10.95 -1.25
C ARG A 200 1.14 10.38 0.12
N ASP A 201 2.13 10.32 1.02
CA ASP A 201 1.91 9.77 2.36
C ASP A 201 1.04 10.70 3.19
N LEU A 202 1.16 12.03 3.05
CA LEU A 202 0.22 12.98 3.66
C LEU A 202 -1.21 12.78 3.13
N ALA A 203 -1.39 12.67 1.81
CA ALA A 203 -2.71 12.45 1.23
C ALA A 203 -3.34 11.12 1.71
N ASP A 204 -2.53 10.06 1.82
CA ASP A 204 -2.96 8.77 2.37
C ASP A 204 -3.32 8.87 3.86
N LEU A 205 -2.54 9.60 4.68
CA LEU A 205 -2.82 9.85 6.09
C LEU A 205 -4.13 10.59 6.30
N LEU A 206 -4.40 11.61 5.49
CA LEU A 206 -5.64 12.36 5.57
C LEU A 206 -6.86 11.56 5.10
N LEU A 207 -6.69 10.69 4.11
CA LEU A 207 -7.72 9.72 3.72
C LEU A 207 -8.05 8.77 4.89
N ILE A 208 -7.04 8.25 5.57
CA ILE A 208 -7.22 7.42 6.77
C ILE A 208 -7.94 8.22 7.86
N ALA A 209 -7.50 9.44 8.14
CA ALA A 209 -8.10 10.31 9.13
C ALA A 209 -9.58 10.62 8.86
N GLN A 210 -9.99 10.73 7.61
CA GLN A 210 -11.38 10.97 7.23
C GLN A 210 -12.29 9.73 7.33
N GLN A 211 -11.71 8.53 7.34
CA GLN A 211 -12.52 7.31 7.19
C GLN A 211 -12.39 6.29 8.32
N ASN A 212 -11.37 6.41 9.18
CA ASN A 212 -11.11 5.38 10.19
C ASN A 212 -10.94 5.95 11.59
N MET A 213 -11.46 5.19 12.55
CA MET A 213 -11.12 5.35 13.96
C MET A 213 -9.76 4.73 14.23
N LEU A 214 -8.96 5.36 15.10
CA LEU A 214 -7.64 4.89 15.51
C LEU A 214 -7.48 5.06 17.01
N LYS A 215 -6.86 4.09 17.70
CA LYS A 215 -6.55 4.19 19.12
C LYS A 215 -5.27 5.01 19.31
N ALA A 216 -5.35 6.11 20.08
CA ALA A 216 -4.24 7.03 20.32
C ALA A 216 -3.00 6.31 20.87
N THR A 217 -3.16 5.56 21.96
CA THR A 217 -2.05 4.88 22.64
C THR A 217 -1.31 3.91 21.73
N LEU A 218 -2.04 3.15 20.91
CA LEU A 218 -1.46 2.17 20.00
C LEU A 218 -0.75 2.87 18.82
N THR A 219 -1.35 3.95 18.28
CA THR A 219 -0.75 4.72 17.18
C THR A 219 0.53 5.43 17.61
N ILE A 220 0.54 6.04 18.80
CA ILE A 220 1.76 6.67 19.38
C ILE A 220 2.86 5.61 19.58
N ALA A 221 2.52 4.46 20.17
CA ALA A 221 3.48 3.38 20.37
C ALA A 221 4.05 2.87 19.03
N ALA A 222 3.21 2.74 18.00
CA ALA A 222 3.64 2.33 16.66
C ALA A 222 4.59 3.37 16.03
N ILE A 223 4.33 4.68 16.18
CA ILE A 223 5.21 5.75 15.70
C ILE A 223 6.58 5.67 16.40
N GLN A 224 6.61 5.51 17.73
CA GLN A 224 7.85 5.39 18.51
C GLN A 224 8.65 4.14 18.11
N SER A 225 7.98 3.01 17.93
CA SER A 225 8.59 1.76 17.46
C SER A 225 9.20 1.91 16.06
N GLU A 226 8.48 2.50 15.13
CA GLU A 226 8.94 2.70 13.76
C GLU A 226 10.08 3.72 13.69
N GLN A 227 10.02 4.81 14.46
CA GLN A 227 11.10 5.77 14.59
C GLN A 227 12.38 5.09 15.10
N SER A 228 12.29 4.33 16.20
CA SER A 228 13.42 3.60 16.77
C SER A 228 14.02 2.60 15.79
N ARG A 229 13.17 1.87 15.05
CA ARG A 229 13.60 0.93 14.02
C ARG A 229 14.37 1.63 12.89
N ARG A 230 13.88 2.75 12.39
CA ARG A 230 14.53 3.50 11.31
C ARG A 230 15.86 4.07 11.77
N GLN A 231 15.94 4.63 12.98
CA GLN A 231 17.18 5.15 13.56
C GLN A 231 18.21 4.03 13.76
N ALA A 232 17.81 2.87 14.28
CA ALA A 232 18.69 1.70 14.41
C ALA A 232 19.24 1.22 13.05
N LEU A 233 18.50 1.42 11.98
CA LEU A 233 18.93 1.17 10.60
C LEU A 233 19.76 2.34 10.03
N GLY A 234 20.09 3.38 10.83
CA GLY A 234 20.87 4.53 10.41
C GLY A 234 20.10 5.55 9.59
N GLY A 235 18.77 5.49 9.61
CA GLY A 235 17.90 6.53 9.05
C GLY A 235 18.02 7.81 9.88
N GLN A 236 18.01 8.95 9.19
CA GLN A 236 17.98 10.25 9.83
C GLN A 236 16.53 10.72 9.95
N LEU A 237 15.95 10.42 11.07
CA LEU A 237 14.55 10.70 11.37
C LEU A 237 14.46 11.50 12.67
N ASP A 238 14.01 12.74 12.55
CA ASP A 238 13.64 13.61 13.65
C ASP A 238 12.17 14.03 13.46
N LEU A 239 11.31 13.61 14.37
CA LEU A 239 9.89 13.92 14.30
C LEU A 239 9.64 15.28 14.96
N PRO A 240 8.96 16.22 14.28
CA PRO A 240 8.62 17.51 14.87
C PRO A 240 7.57 17.34 15.98
N ALA A 241 7.53 18.27 16.94
CA ALA A 241 6.52 18.27 17.99
C ALA A 241 5.11 18.63 17.48
N ALA A 242 4.98 19.21 16.29
CA ALA A 242 3.70 19.53 15.67
C ALA A 242 3.76 19.28 14.15
N PHE A 243 2.60 19.09 13.53
CA PHE A 243 2.56 18.95 12.09
C PHE A 243 3.15 20.17 11.39
N THR A 244 4.16 19.93 10.60
CA THR A 244 4.77 20.85 9.65
C THR A 244 5.16 20.09 8.41
N VAL A 245 5.20 20.72 7.26
CA VAL A 245 5.72 20.06 6.04
C VAL A 245 7.24 20.11 6.03
N PRO A 246 7.93 19.07 5.55
CA PRO A 246 9.41 19.03 5.52
C PRO A 246 10.07 20.14 4.70
N ASP A 247 9.42 20.61 3.65
CA ASP A 247 9.91 21.72 2.82
C ASP A 247 8.74 22.60 2.32
N PRO A 248 8.59 23.80 2.89
CA PRO A 248 7.51 24.72 2.50
C PRO A 248 7.53 25.17 1.02
N ASN A 249 8.66 25.05 0.32
CA ASN A 249 8.77 25.50 -1.06
C ASN A 249 8.26 24.46 -2.07
N THR A 250 8.53 23.18 -1.84
CA THR A 250 8.17 22.09 -2.78
C THR A 250 6.86 21.38 -2.42
N TRP A 251 6.50 21.36 -1.14
CA TRP A 251 5.33 20.62 -0.67
C TRP A 251 3.98 21.10 -1.19
N PRO A 252 3.70 22.42 -1.34
CA PRO A 252 2.38 22.87 -1.83
C PRO A 252 2.04 22.31 -3.22
N ALA A 253 3.00 22.34 -4.14
CA ALA A 253 2.80 21.81 -5.50
C ALA A 253 2.72 20.28 -5.53
N GLY A 254 3.63 19.62 -4.80
CA GLY A 254 3.69 18.16 -4.71
C GLY A 254 2.45 17.55 -4.05
N TYR A 255 1.98 18.17 -2.96
CA TYR A 255 0.77 17.72 -2.27
C TYR A 255 -0.49 17.88 -3.13
N ARG A 256 -0.66 19.03 -3.81
CA ARG A 256 -1.80 19.25 -4.71
C ARG A 256 -1.91 18.14 -5.76
N GLN A 257 -0.78 17.76 -6.36
CA GLN A 257 -0.75 16.65 -7.32
C GLN A 257 -1.09 15.30 -6.65
N ALA A 258 -0.60 15.08 -5.43
CA ALA A 258 -0.88 13.85 -4.69
C ALA A 258 -2.36 13.76 -4.28
N ALA A 259 -2.94 14.85 -3.77
CA ALA A 259 -4.34 14.94 -3.38
C ALA A 259 -5.30 14.71 -4.56
N ALA A 260 -5.00 15.30 -5.73
CA ALA A 260 -5.77 15.10 -6.95
C ALA A 260 -5.83 13.62 -7.40
N ALA A 261 -4.86 12.81 -6.98
CA ALA A 261 -4.83 11.38 -7.29
C ALA A 261 -5.67 10.53 -6.30
N VAL A 262 -6.29 11.12 -5.27
CA VAL A 262 -7.10 10.44 -4.23
C VAL A 262 -8.57 10.90 -4.35
N PRO A 263 -9.41 10.24 -5.17
CA PRO A 263 -10.79 10.68 -5.40
C PRO A 263 -11.69 10.69 -4.16
N ALA A 264 -11.30 9.97 -3.11
CA ALA A 264 -12.05 9.90 -1.86
C ALA A 264 -11.63 10.97 -0.83
N LEU A 265 -10.60 11.76 -1.10
CA LEU A 265 -10.12 12.80 -0.19
C LEU A 265 -10.96 14.07 -0.34
N ASN A 266 -11.73 14.39 0.68
CA ASN A 266 -12.65 15.51 0.68
C ASN A 266 -12.03 16.73 1.39
N GLY A 267 -12.27 17.95 0.85
CA GLY A 267 -11.88 19.20 1.51
C GLY A 267 -10.38 19.44 1.70
N CYS A 268 -9.52 18.64 1.05
CA CYS A 268 -8.06 18.68 1.20
C CYS A 268 -7.37 18.76 -0.18
N ALA A 269 -7.89 19.57 -1.10
CA ALA A 269 -7.41 19.63 -2.48
C ALA A 269 -5.98 20.23 -2.61
N ASP A 270 -5.60 21.07 -1.67
CA ASP A 270 -4.26 21.66 -1.56
C ASP A 270 -3.79 21.68 -0.11
N LEU A 271 -2.55 22.11 0.10
CA LEU A 271 -1.93 22.07 1.41
C LEU A 271 -2.58 22.99 2.43
N GLU A 272 -3.07 24.17 1.99
CA GLU A 272 -3.76 25.12 2.86
C GLU A 272 -5.06 24.51 3.40
N ALA A 273 -5.88 23.96 2.53
CA ALA A 273 -7.12 23.28 2.90
C ALA A 273 -6.89 22.01 3.74
N ALA A 274 -5.77 21.33 3.52
CA ALA A 274 -5.41 20.09 4.24
C ALA A 274 -4.83 20.33 5.63
N THR A 275 -4.17 21.49 5.86
CA THR A 275 -3.45 21.80 7.10
C THR A 275 -4.30 21.68 8.37
N PRO A 276 -5.56 22.16 8.43
CA PRO A 276 -6.37 22.01 9.64
C PRO A 276 -6.58 20.55 10.06
N LEU A 277 -6.94 19.66 9.11
CA LEU A 277 -7.11 18.24 9.39
C LEU A 277 -5.77 17.56 9.73
N ALA A 278 -4.72 17.88 9.00
CA ALA A 278 -3.38 17.34 9.27
C ALA A 278 -2.90 17.73 10.68
N THR A 279 -3.10 18.97 11.08
CA THR A 279 -2.74 19.46 12.42
C THR A 279 -3.56 18.75 13.50
N ALA A 280 -4.87 18.69 13.35
CA ALA A 280 -5.76 18.04 14.31
C ALA A 280 -5.44 16.54 14.48
N PHE A 281 -5.10 15.86 13.39
CA PHE A 281 -4.80 14.44 13.38
C PHE A 281 -3.39 14.13 13.88
N MET A 282 -2.38 14.81 13.32
CA MET A 282 -0.97 14.43 13.50
C MET A 282 -0.32 15.09 14.71
N THR A 283 -0.60 16.36 15.03
CA THR A 283 0.07 17.06 16.13
C THR A 283 -0.08 16.31 17.46
N PRO A 284 -1.29 15.88 17.88
CA PRO A 284 -1.42 15.13 19.13
C PRO A 284 -0.75 13.76 19.15
N LEU A 285 -0.50 13.17 17.96
CA LEU A 285 0.30 11.94 17.85
C LEU A 285 1.79 12.23 18.00
N LEU A 286 2.27 13.33 17.42
CA LEU A 286 3.68 13.71 17.39
C LEU A 286 4.18 14.19 18.76
N ASP A 287 3.37 14.97 19.47
CA ASP A 287 3.70 15.45 20.83
C ASP A 287 3.28 14.50 21.95
N GLY A 288 2.62 13.38 21.61
CA GLY A 288 2.17 12.36 22.56
C GLY A 288 0.97 12.78 23.42
N THR A 289 0.24 13.83 23.04
CA THR A 289 -0.94 14.31 23.80
C THR A 289 -2.24 13.66 23.38
N ALA A 290 -2.29 12.96 22.23
CA ALA A 290 -3.49 12.24 21.81
C ALA A 290 -3.98 11.25 22.87
N ARG A 291 -5.29 11.22 23.12
CA ARG A 291 -5.93 10.30 24.06
C ARG A 291 -7.16 9.66 23.40
N GLY A 292 -7.61 8.54 23.94
CA GLY A 292 -8.80 7.83 23.49
C GLY A 292 -8.68 7.33 22.05
N GLN A 293 -9.63 7.76 21.20
CA GLN A 293 -9.69 7.37 19.80
C GLN A 293 -9.86 8.58 18.89
N TRP A 294 -9.31 8.48 17.68
CA TRP A 294 -9.61 9.42 16.62
C TRP A 294 -11.03 9.24 16.13
N ASN A 295 -11.79 10.33 16.12
CA ASN A 295 -13.14 10.37 15.55
C ASN A 295 -13.09 11.06 14.19
N PRO A 296 -13.28 10.33 13.07
CA PRO A 296 -13.20 10.89 11.74
C PRO A 296 -14.30 11.93 11.44
N THR A 297 -15.47 11.80 12.05
CA THR A 297 -16.58 12.74 11.84
C THR A 297 -16.33 14.07 12.56
N ALA A 298 -15.83 14.00 13.79
CA ALA A 298 -15.53 15.18 14.59
C ALA A 298 -14.13 15.77 14.30
N SER A 299 -13.29 15.06 13.56
CA SER A 299 -11.89 15.41 13.28
C SER A 299 -11.11 15.74 14.55
N GLN A 300 -11.24 14.92 15.59
CA GLN A 300 -10.56 15.10 16.87
C GLN A 300 -10.29 13.77 17.58
N TRP A 301 -9.31 13.81 18.46
CA TRP A 301 -8.99 12.74 19.41
C TRP A 301 -9.87 12.92 20.67
N SER A 302 -10.56 11.86 21.12
CA SER A 302 -11.45 11.90 22.29
C SER A 302 -11.54 10.53 22.99
#